data_534bee915d2004009dade3d891b3ffc6
#
_entry.id   534bee915d2004009dade3d891b3ffc6
#
_cell.length_a   1.000
_cell.length_b   1.000
_cell.length_c   1.000
_cell.angle_alpha   90.00
_cell.angle_beta   90.00
_cell.angle_gamma   90.00
#
_symmetry.space_group_name_H-M   'P 1'
#
loop_
_entity.id
_entity.type
_entity.pdbx_description
1 polymer ?
#
loop_
_entity_poly.entity_id
_entity_poly.type
_entity_poly.pdbx_seq_one_letter_code
_entity_poly.pdbx_strand_id
1 'polypeptide(L)'
;MTLKPKTLNPDIYKQTRLPLLEADTMPTECYTSREFYNLETKKIFHKVWNFVGRADLVPEIGDYYAFDFTDVPILIVRGDDNQIRAFANSCRHRGAKIASGEGNCNAFSCPYHGWTYSLEGHLKAATYMDRTKDFNKEN
;
A
#
# COMPACT_ATOMS: atom_id res chain seq x y z
N MET A 1 -15.57 1.17 27.74
CA MET A 1 -15.98 -0.18 27.33
C MET A 1 -16.28 -0.09 25.83
N THR A 2 -15.36 -0.47 24.94
CA THR A 2 -15.61 -0.48 23.49
C THR A 2 -16.53 -1.67 23.20
N LEU A 3 -17.75 -1.40 22.80
CA LEU A 3 -18.68 -2.42 22.32
C LEU A 3 -18.01 -3.15 21.15
N LYS A 4 -17.94 -4.48 21.20
CA LYS A 4 -17.47 -5.27 20.06
C LYS A 4 -18.40 -5.05 18.87
N PRO A 5 -17.87 -4.89 17.65
CA PRO A 5 -18.70 -4.76 16.45
C PRO A 5 -19.73 -5.89 16.37
N LYS A 6 -20.96 -5.55 16.00
CA LYS A 6 -22.04 -6.53 15.78
C LYS A 6 -21.60 -7.62 14.80
N THR A 7 -20.81 -7.26 13.81
CA THR A 7 -20.24 -8.16 12.81
C THR A 7 -19.24 -9.19 13.36
N LEU A 8 -18.74 -9.03 14.58
CA LEU A 8 -17.92 -10.05 15.26
C LEU A 8 -18.73 -11.09 16.05
N ASN A 9 -20.07 -10.94 16.08
CA ASN A 9 -20.94 -11.96 16.69
C ASN A 9 -21.14 -13.12 15.69
N PRO A 10 -20.69 -14.36 16.00
CA PRO A 10 -20.84 -15.50 15.08
C PRO A 10 -22.30 -15.89 14.80
N ASP A 11 -23.23 -15.48 15.66
CA ASP A 11 -24.64 -15.84 15.50
C ASP A 11 -25.29 -15.18 14.31
N ILE A 12 -24.84 -14.02 13.85
CA ILE A 12 -25.37 -13.35 12.66
C ILE A 12 -25.07 -14.09 11.35
N TYR A 13 -24.13 -15.03 11.39
CA TYR A 13 -23.70 -15.85 10.24
C TYR A 13 -24.34 -17.24 10.20
N LYS A 14 -25.30 -17.54 11.10
CA LYS A 14 -25.93 -18.87 11.15
C LYS A 14 -26.56 -19.25 9.83
N GLN A 15 -27.32 -18.36 9.22
CA GLN A 15 -27.99 -18.61 7.93
C GLN A 15 -26.99 -18.71 6.76
N THR A 16 -25.93 -17.91 6.77
CA THR A 16 -24.87 -17.96 5.75
C THR A 16 -24.08 -19.30 5.77
N ARG A 17 -24.08 -20.01 6.89
CA ARG A 17 -23.37 -21.29 7.06
C ARG A 17 -24.21 -22.53 6.78
N LEU A 18 -25.44 -22.37 6.36
CA LEU A 18 -26.28 -23.49 5.92
C LEU A 18 -25.75 -24.11 4.62
N PRO A 19 -26.23 -25.30 4.22
CA PRO A 19 -25.95 -25.86 2.91
C PRO A 19 -26.27 -24.87 1.79
N LEU A 20 -25.53 -24.91 0.69
CA LEU A 20 -25.56 -23.91 -0.39
C LEU A 20 -26.95 -23.50 -0.87
N LEU A 21 -27.88 -24.47 -0.96
CA LEU A 21 -29.26 -24.22 -1.46
C LEU A 21 -30.20 -23.66 -0.38
N GLU A 22 -29.76 -23.58 0.86
CA GLU A 22 -30.53 -23.09 2.01
C GLU A 22 -29.89 -21.84 2.63
N ALA A 23 -28.66 -21.52 2.22
CA ALA A 23 -27.87 -20.45 2.82
C ALA A 23 -28.31 -19.07 2.30
N ASP A 24 -28.34 -18.11 3.21
CA ASP A 24 -28.43 -16.69 2.87
C ASP A 24 -27.04 -16.10 2.55
N THR A 25 -27.06 -14.95 1.90
CA THR A 25 -25.85 -14.13 1.73
C THR A 25 -25.34 -13.63 3.08
N MET A 26 -24.12 -13.08 3.10
CA MET A 26 -23.61 -12.46 4.32
C MET A 26 -24.50 -11.27 4.75
N PRO A 27 -24.55 -10.97 6.05
CA PRO A 27 -25.25 -9.78 6.55
C PRO A 27 -24.84 -8.51 5.81
N THR A 28 -25.77 -7.62 5.51
CA THR A 28 -25.56 -6.37 4.76
C THR A 28 -24.42 -5.52 5.34
N GLU A 29 -24.28 -5.52 6.65
CA GLU A 29 -23.24 -4.79 7.36
C GLU A 29 -21.81 -5.22 6.95
N CYS A 30 -21.64 -6.47 6.50
CA CYS A 30 -20.35 -6.95 6.00
C CYS A 30 -19.93 -6.26 4.68
N TYR A 31 -20.87 -5.71 3.94
CA TYR A 31 -20.61 -5.01 2.67
C TYR A 31 -20.60 -3.48 2.83
N THR A 32 -21.28 -2.94 3.83
CA THR A 32 -21.53 -1.50 3.93
C THR A 32 -20.90 -0.84 5.16
N SER A 33 -20.47 -1.62 6.16
CA SER A 33 -19.94 -1.07 7.41
C SER A 33 -18.48 -0.65 7.28
N ARG A 34 -18.18 0.63 7.53
CA ARG A 34 -16.80 1.14 7.63
C ARG A 34 -15.99 0.44 8.72
N GLU A 35 -16.65 0.07 9.82
CA GLU A 35 -16.02 -0.65 10.91
C GLU A 35 -15.60 -2.06 10.49
N PHE A 36 -16.46 -2.77 9.74
CA PHE A 36 -16.12 -4.07 9.19
C PHE A 36 -14.95 -3.98 8.19
N TYR A 37 -14.99 -3.02 7.27
CA TYR A 37 -13.89 -2.74 6.35
C TYR A 37 -12.57 -2.49 7.09
N ASN A 38 -12.58 -1.69 8.16
CA ASN A 38 -11.38 -1.44 8.95
C ASN A 38 -10.84 -2.71 9.64
N LEU A 39 -11.72 -3.65 9.99
CA LEU A 39 -11.33 -4.95 10.52
C LEU A 39 -10.72 -5.84 9.44
N GLU A 40 -11.34 -5.92 8.27
CA GLU A 40 -10.79 -6.67 7.11
C GLU A 40 -9.42 -6.14 6.72
N THR A 41 -9.26 -4.83 6.63
CA THR A 41 -7.97 -4.17 6.34
C THR A 41 -6.88 -4.67 7.29
N LYS A 42 -7.13 -4.59 8.60
CA LYS A 42 -6.13 -4.95 9.63
C LYS A 42 -5.92 -6.46 9.78
N LYS A 43 -6.97 -7.25 9.60
CA LYS A 43 -6.93 -8.69 9.91
C LYS A 43 -6.67 -9.56 8.70
N ILE A 44 -6.99 -9.06 7.50
CA ILE A 44 -6.88 -9.80 6.25
C ILE A 44 -5.92 -9.07 5.31
N PHE A 45 -6.34 -7.94 4.73
CA PHE A 45 -5.61 -7.31 3.62
C PHE A 45 -4.14 -6.99 3.93
N HIS A 46 -3.82 -6.53 5.13
CA HIS A 46 -2.44 -6.27 5.54
C HIS A 46 -1.63 -7.53 5.92
N LYS A 47 -2.20 -8.73 5.78
CA LYS A 47 -1.56 -9.99 6.21
C LYS A 47 -1.48 -11.08 5.16
N VAL A 48 -2.10 -10.86 4.01
CA VAL A 48 -2.13 -11.81 2.91
C VAL A 48 -1.53 -11.21 1.65
N TRP A 49 -1.20 -12.04 0.69
CA TRP A 49 -0.85 -11.58 -0.64
C TRP A 49 -2.06 -10.94 -1.30
N ASN A 50 -1.86 -9.76 -1.87
CA ASN A 50 -2.89 -9.02 -2.59
C ASN A 50 -2.49 -8.91 -4.06
N PHE A 51 -3.44 -9.18 -4.95
CA PHE A 51 -3.27 -8.91 -6.36
C PHE A 51 -3.42 -7.41 -6.61
N VAL A 52 -2.38 -6.77 -7.13
CA VAL A 52 -2.35 -5.32 -7.39
C VAL A 52 -2.33 -5.00 -8.88
N GLY A 53 -2.10 -5.98 -9.74
CA GLY A 53 -2.10 -5.82 -11.20
C GLY A 53 -1.20 -6.82 -11.90
N ARG A 54 -1.19 -6.73 -13.21
CA ARG A 54 -0.30 -7.51 -14.08
C ARG A 54 1.05 -6.82 -14.22
N ALA A 55 2.08 -7.58 -14.58
CA ALA A 55 3.44 -7.05 -14.80
C ALA A 55 3.53 -6.03 -15.95
N ASP A 56 2.56 -6.06 -16.87
CA ASP A 56 2.44 -5.11 -17.98
C ASP A 56 1.89 -3.73 -17.59
N LEU A 57 1.56 -3.50 -16.31
CA LEU A 57 1.35 -2.15 -15.76
C LEU A 57 2.64 -1.31 -15.76
N VAL A 58 3.80 -1.96 -15.69
CA VAL A 58 5.12 -1.33 -15.71
C VAL A 58 6.03 -2.09 -16.66
N PRO A 59 5.79 -2.02 -18.00
CA PRO A 59 6.45 -2.86 -18.99
C PRO A 59 7.94 -2.56 -19.16
N GLU A 60 8.34 -1.28 -19.04
CA GLU A 60 9.70 -0.82 -19.32
C GLU A 60 10.43 -0.39 -18.04
N ILE A 61 11.76 -0.40 -18.08
CA ILE A 61 12.61 0.11 -16.98
C ILE A 61 12.24 1.57 -16.69
N GLY A 62 12.04 1.89 -15.43
CA GLY A 62 11.62 3.21 -14.97
C GLY A 62 10.10 3.42 -14.93
N ASP A 63 9.32 2.54 -15.55
CA ASP A 63 7.87 2.63 -15.46
C ASP A 63 7.42 2.44 -14.02
N TYR A 64 6.46 3.27 -13.59
CA TYR A 64 5.89 3.20 -12.27
C TYR A 64 4.38 3.39 -12.27
N TYR A 65 3.74 2.84 -11.23
CA TYR A 65 2.34 3.00 -10.92
C TYR A 65 2.16 3.24 -9.43
N ALA A 66 1.56 4.39 -9.09
CA ALA A 66 1.30 4.81 -7.71
C ALA A 66 -0.20 4.79 -7.41
N PHE A 67 -0.61 4.13 -6.33
CA PHE A 67 -2.00 4.01 -5.91
C PHE A 67 -2.11 3.87 -4.39
N ASP A 68 -3.32 4.06 -3.86
CA ASP A 68 -3.60 3.83 -2.44
C ASP A 68 -4.26 2.45 -2.27
N PHE A 69 -3.62 1.59 -1.49
CA PHE A 69 -4.16 0.28 -1.11
C PHE A 69 -4.62 0.33 0.35
N THR A 70 -5.92 0.27 0.58
CA THR A 70 -6.51 0.31 1.94
C THR A 70 -5.94 1.43 2.83
N ASP A 71 -5.88 2.64 2.31
CA ASP A 71 -5.31 3.84 2.95
C ASP A 71 -3.76 3.83 3.09
N VAL A 72 -3.05 2.84 2.53
CA VAL A 72 -1.59 2.81 2.45
C VAL A 72 -1.15 3.21 1.04
N PRO A 73 -0.39 4.30 0.87
CA PRO A 73 0.13 4.68 -0.42
C PRO A 73 1.25 3.72 -0.86
N ILE A 74 1.08 3.12 -2.04
CA ILE A 74 2.01 2.15 -2.64
C ILE A 74 2.55 2.72 -3.95
N LEU A 75 3.81 2.44 -4.22
CA LEU A 75 4.50 2.74 -5.47
C LEU A 75 5.08 1.44 -6.03
N ILE A 76 4.60 1.03 -7.21
CA ILE A 76 5.16 -0.08 -7.97
C ILE A 76 6.08 0.51 -9.02
N VAL A 77 7.24 -0.10 -9.24
CA VAL A 77 8.23 0.36 -10.22
C VAL A 77 9.00 -0.81 -10.79
N ARG A 78 9.39 -0.71 -12.07
CA ARG A 78 10.39 -1.58 -12.66
C ARG A 78 11.77 -0.94 -12.53
N GLY A 79 12.66 -1.59 -11.78
CA GLY A 79 14.02 -1.15 -11.52
C GLY A 79 14.97 -1.30 -12.71
N ASP A 80 16.16 -0.71 -12.59
CA ASP A 80 17.24 -0.80 -13.60
C ASP A 80 17.68 -2.25 -13.87
N ASP A 81 17.50 -3.13 -12.89
CA ASP A 81 17.75 -4.58 -13.00
C ASP A 81 16.57 -5.36 -13.60
N ASN A 82 15.59 -4.66 -14.16
CA ASN A 82 14.36 -5.23 -14.74
C ASN A 82 13.45 -5.97 -13.74
N GLN A 83 13.67 -5.81 -12.43
CA GLN A 83 12.81 -6.39 -11.40
C GLN A 83 11.69 -5.42 -11.00
N ILE A 84 10.48 -5.96 -10.82
CA ILE A 84 9.34 -5.18 -10.30
C ILE A 84 9.39 -5.19 -8.78
N ARG A 85 9.29 -4.00 -8.19
CA ARG A 85 9.25 -3.79 -6.73
C ARG A 85 8.06 -2.96 -6.33
N ALA A 86 7.61 -3.16 -5.10
CA ALA A 86 6.61 -2.31 -4.47
C ALA A 86 7.21 -1.66 -3.21
N PHE A 87 7.01 -0.36 -3.09
CA PHE A 87 7.47 0.43 -1.95
C PHE A 87 6.29 1.15 -1.29
N ALA A 88 6.44 1.48 -0.01
CA ALA A 88 5.61 2.52 0.58
C ALA A 88 5.88 3.84 -0.16
N ASN A 89 4.85 4.45 -0.73
CA ASN A 89 4.95 5.72 -1.44
C ASN A 89 5.02 6.88 -0.45
N SER A 90 6.08 6.90 0.34
CA SER A 90 6.25 7.83 1.46
C SER A 90 7.73 8.18 1.64
N CYS A 91 8.06 9.45 1.53
CA CYS A 91 9.41 9.95 1.73
C CYS A 91 9.85 9.76 3.19
N ARG A 92 11.00 9.14 3.40
CA ARG A 92 11.58 8.88 4.74
C ARG A 92 11.92 10.14 5.51
N HIS A 93 11.97 11.31 4.86
CA HIS A 93 12.20 12.58 5.53
C HIS A 93 10.97 13.01 6.37
N ARG A 94 9.80 13.18 5.73
CA ARG A 94 8.58 13.70 6.39
C ARG A 94 7.29 13.10 5.84
N GLY A 95 7.33 11.91 5.29
CA GLY A 95 6.13 11.16 4.91
C GLY A 95 5.37 11.67 3.69
N ALA A 96 5.91 12.64 2.92
CA ALA A 96 5.25 13.11 1.71
C ALA A 96 5.19 12.00 0.65
N LYS A 97 4.09 11.90 -0.09
CA LYS A 97 4.01 11.02 -1.27
C LYS A 97 5.08 11.44 -2.29
N ILE A 98 5.81 10.46 -2.82
CA ILE A 98 6.93 10.66 -3.74
C ILE A 98 6.44 10.75 -5.18
N ALA A 99 5.48 9.91 -5.55
CA ALA A 99 4.90 9.83 -6.88
C ALA A 99 3.38 9.73 -6.84
N SER A 100 2.71 10.03 -7.97
CA SER A 100 1.27 9.88 -8.15
C SER A 100 0.95 9.45 -9.57
N GLY A 101 -0.13 8.67 -9.73
CA GLY A 101 -0.54 8.15 -11.04
C GLY A 101 0.49 7.18 -11.61
N GLU A 102 0.69 7.26 -12.91
CA GLU A 102 1.61 6.41 -13.66
C GLU A 102 2.60 7.27 -14.46
N GLY A 103 3.75 6.69 -14.84
CA GLY A 103 4.74 7.37 -15.67
C GLY A 103 6.03 6.59 -15.75
N ASN A 104 7.06 7.24 -16.30
CA ASN A 104 8.41 6.70 -16.42
C ASN A 104 9.43 7.71 -15.90
N CYS A 105 10.42 7.25 -15.13
CA CYS A 105 11.50 8.09 -14.60
C CYS A 105 12.77 7.27 -14.34
N ASN A 106 13.90 7.98 -14.21
CA ASN A 106 15.19 7.36 -13.86
C ASN A 106 15.49 7.44 -12.37
N ALA A 107 14.70 8.19 -11.59
CA ALA A 107 14.80 8.32 -10.15
C ALA A 107 13.56 9.06 -9.63
N PHE A 108 13.21 8.84 -8.38
CA PHE A 108 12.10 9.52 -7.70
C PHE A 108 12.60 10.67 -6.86
N SER A 109 12.19 11.90 -7.16
CA SER A 109 12.49 13.08 -6.37
C SER A 109 11.27 13.50 -5.55
N CYS A 110 11.42 13.56 -4.24
CA CYS A 110 10.36 14.00 -3.35
C CYS A 110 9.99 15.46 -3.63
N PRO A 111 8.71 15.76 -3.93
CA PRO A 111 8.28 17.12 -4.29
C PRO A 111 8.38 18.11 -3.13
N TYR A 112 8.56 17.61 -1.88
CA TYR A 112 8.60 18.47 -0.70
C TYR A 112 9.98 19.10 -0.47
N HIS A 113 11.07 18.29 -0.42
CA HIS A 113 12.42 18.80 -0.13
C HIS A 113 13.50 18.20 -1.04
N GLY A 114 13.14 17.57 -2.16
CA GLY A 114 14.09 17.08 -3.15
C GLY A 114 14.92 15.84 -2.74
N TRP A 115 14.52 15.11 -1.68
CA TRP A 115 15.16 13.83 -1.42
C TRP A 115 14.93 12.89 -2.58
N THR A 116 16.01 12.30 -3.10
CA THR A 116 15.97 11.52 -4.34
C THR A 116 16.31 10.06 -4.07
N TYR A 117 15.49 9.17 -4.62
CA TYR A 117 15.60 7.72 -4.49
C TYR A 117 15.85 7.08 -5.84
N SER A 118 16.65 6.01 -5.88
CA SER A 118 16.77 5.17 -7.09
C SER A 118 15.48 4.36 -7.33
N LEU A 119 15.40 3.70 -8.48
CA LEU A 119 14.31 2.79 -8.80
C LEU A 119 14.28 1.55 -7.88
N GLU A 120 15.41 1.20 -7.25
CA GLU A 120 15.53 0.12 -6.26
C GLU A 120 15.22 0.57 -4.83
N GLY A 121 14.90 1.87 -4.63
CA GLY A 121 14.51 2.45 -3.33
C GLY A 121 15.67 3.01 -2.50
N HIS A 122 16.91 3.00 -2.98
CA HIS A 122 18.05 3.57 -2.26
C HIS A 122 18.02 5.10 -2.28
N LEU A 123 18.36 5.73 -1.16
CA LEU A 123 18.47 7.19 -1.07
C LEU A 123 19.74 7.67 -1.78
N LYS A 124 19.60 8.30 -2.94
CA LYS A 124 20.70 8.86 -3.74
C LYS A 124 21.14 10.25 -3.26
N ALA A 125 20.17 11.11 -2.95
CA ALA A 125 20.45 12.47 -2.50
C ALA A 125 19.49 12.87 -1.36
N ALA A 126 20.03 13.55 -0.36
CA ALA A 126 19.29 14.08 0.78
C ALA A 126 19.67 15.56 0.96
N THR A 127 18.88 16.45 0.36
CA THR A 127 19.12 17.89 0.37
C THR A 127 19.23 18.42 1.79
N TYR A 128 20.26 19.23 2.05
CA TYR A 128 20.56 19.86 3.34
C TYR A 128 20.96 18.92 4.51
N MET A 129 21.15 17.61 4.24
CA MET A 129 21.53 16.66 5.30
C MET A 129 23.05 16.49 5.46
N ASP A 130 23.85 17.04 4.55
CA ASP A 130 25.30 17.03 4.56
C ASP A 130 25.94 17.68 5.81
N ARG A 131 25.20 18.58 6.49
CA ARG A 131 25.60 19.25 7.73
C ARG A 131 25.07 18.61 9.01
N THR A 132 24.27 17.55 8.86
CA THR A 132 23.64 16.88 10.01
C THR A 132 24.60 15.83 10.57
N LYS A 133 24.91 15.93 11.90
CA LYS A 133 25.65 14.88 12.58
C LYS A 133 24.88 13.55 12.52
N ASP A 134 25.61 12.48 12.36
CA ASP A 134 25.09 11.09 12.41
C ASP A 134 24.06 10.73 11.32
N PHE A 135 23.93 11.58 10.28
CA PHE A 135 23.13 11.24 9.12
C PHE A 135 23.94 10.37 8.14
N ASN A 136 23.47 9.14 7.93
CA ASN A 136 24.01 8.24 6.91
C ASN A 136 22.93 7.88 5.88
N LYS A 137 23.22 8.10 4.61
CA LYS A 137 22.30 7.78 3.50
C LYS A 137 22.08 6.27 3.31
N GLU A 138 22.99 5.45 3.82
CA GLU A 138 22.95 3.99 3.66
C GLU A 138 22.12 3.28 4.74
N ASN A 139 21.63 4.02 5.73
CA ASN A 139 20.80 3.50 6.83
C ASN A 139 19.29 3.69 6.58
#